data_f772dd7aa2ecde5b5da1e7ec1bb13191
#
_entry.id   f772dd7aa2ecde5b5da1e7ec1bb13191
#
_cell.length_a   1.000
_cell.length_b   1.000
_cell.length_c   1.000
_cell.angle_alpha   90.00
_cell.angle_beta   90.00
_cell.angle_gamma   90.00
#
_symmetry.space_group_name_H-M   'P 1'
#
loop_
_entity.id
_entity.type
_entity.pdbx_description
1 polymer ?
#
loop_
_entity_poly.entity_id
_entity_poly.type
_entity_poly.pdbx_seq_one_letter_code
_entity_poly.pdbx_strand_id
1 'polypeptide(L)'
;RFPQKQEAFQQRHQAELEAGKFEFQTDFSSGDTVYQSDLVITDWSSIAMEFSFTTCKPSLFINTPMKVMNPNYQELNLEPLDLSLRDQLGRSVALDAVGSTAGQAVADLLADAAGYQERIGKLVYELMPNFGHSGEIGGKYLLHSLQEKIQNRKD
;
A
#
# COMPACT_ATOMS: atom_id res chain seq x y z
N ARG A 1 17.44 9.29 4.35
CA ARG A 1 17.40 8.68 5.69
C ARG A 1 17.93 9.72 6.67
N PHE A 2 17.26 9.90 7.79
CA PHE A 2 17.53 10.97 8.75
C PHE A 2 17.69 10.38 10.16
N PRO A 3 18.85 9.78 10.50
CA PRO A 3 19.06 9.11 11.78
C PRO A 3 18.79 10.05 12.98
N GLN A 4 19.19 11.30 12.88
CA GLN A 4 18.94 12.30 13.94
C GLN A 4 17.44 12.53 14.21
N LYS A 5 16.57 12.46 13.18
CA LYS A 5 15.12 12.56 13.37
C LYS A 5 14.55 11.32 14.04
N GLN A 6 15.07 10.16 13.72
CA GLN A 6 14.69 8.90 14.36
C GLN A 6 15.07 8.92 15.84
N GLU A 7 16.31 9.28 16.17
CA GLU A 7 16.78 9.40 17.56
C GLU A 7 15.94 10.41 18.36
N ALA A 8 15.68 11.58 17.80
CA ALA A 8 14.86 12.60 18.46
C ALA A 8 13.40 12.11 18.69
N PHE A 9 12.85 11.34 17.77
CA PHE A 9 11.53 10.74 17.93
C PHE A 9 11.55 9.66 19.01
N GLN A 10 12.52 8.78 19.03
CA GLN A 10 12.69 7.74 20.05
C GLN A 10 12.84 8.34 21.45
N GLN A 11 13.67 9.38 21.59
CA GLN A 11 13.84 10.09 22.86
C GLN A 11 12.53 10.74 23.35
N ARG A 12 11.77 11.36 22.45
CA ARG A 12 10.49 11.99 22.76
C ARG A 12 9.44 10.99 23.26
N HIS A 13 9.45 9.77 22.72
CA HIS A 13 8.45 8.74 22.96
C HIS A 13 9.02 7.51 23.69
N GLN A 14 10.08 7.73 24.49
CA GLN A 14 10.78 6.64 25.16
C GLN A 14 9.84 5.85 26.11
N ALA A 15 8.97 6.55 26.83
CA ALA A 15 8.04 5.91 27.77
C ALA A 15 7.03 5.00 27.06
N GLU A 16 6.55 5.41 25.88
CA GLU A 16 5.64 4.62 25.05
C GLU A 16 6.34 3.41 24.40
N LEU A 17 7.61 3.57 23.99
CA LEU A 17 8.44 2.48 23.50
C LEU A 17 8.70 1.43 24.58
N GLU A 18 9.11 1.85 25.79
CA GLU A 18 9.34 0.97 26.94
C GLU A 18 8.06 0.25 27.40
N ALA A 19 6.90 0.91 27.25
CA ALA A 19 5.60 0.33 27.52
C ALA A 19 5.09 -0.61 26.41
N GLY A 20 5.84 -0.81 25.31
CA GLY A 20 5.45 -1.64 24.18
C GLY A 20 4.24 -1.14 23.39
N LYS A 21 3.93 0.16 23.46
CA LYS A 21 2.80 0.77 22.72
C LYS A 21 3.08 0.93 21.24
N PHE A 22 4.34 1.01 20.86
CA PHE A 22 4.82 0.94 19.50
C PHE A 22 6.26 0.47 19.45
N GLU A 23 6.72 0.05 18.27
CA GLU A 23 8.10 -0.34 18.01
C GLU A 23 8.61 0.26 16.70
N PHE A 24 9.92 0.36 16.57
CA PHE A 24 10.57 0.68 15.32
C PHE A 24 11.00 -0.60 14.62
N GLN A 25 10.32 -0.94 13.54
CA GLN A 25 10.78 -2.00 12.67
C GLN A 25 11.86 -1.47 11.73
N THR A 26 13.09 -1.91 11.91
CA THR A 26 14.25 -1.55 11.08
C THR A 26 14.66 -2.66 10.13
N ASP A 27 14.22 -3.87 10.37
CA ASP A 27 14.41 -5.04 9.52
C ASP A 27 13.11 -5.36 8.78
N PHE A 28 13.17 -5.37 7.44
CA PHE A 28 12.05 -5.69 6.55
C PHE A 28 12.27 -7.02 5.82
N SER A 29 13.10 -7.90 6.36
CA SER A 29 13.35 -9.24 5.81
C SER A 29 12.14 -10.18 5.93
N SER A 30 11.22 -9.90 6.87
CA SER A 30 9.98 -10.64 7.09
C SER A 30 8.77 -9.79 6.74
N GLY A 31 7.76 -10.40 6.13
CA GLY A 31 6.44 -9.80 5.89
C GLY A 31 5.46 -9.93 7.07
N ASP A 32 5.89 -10.50 8.20
CA ASP A 32 5.00 -10.86 9.31
C ASP A 32 4.21 -9.67 9.85
N THR A 33 4.86 -8.52 10.02
CA THR A 33 4.21 -7.28 10.48
C THR A 33 3.07 -6.86 9.55
N VAL A 34 3.26 -7.00 8.23
CA VAL A 34 2.22 -6.68 7.23
C VAL A 34 0.98 -7.55 7.44
N TYR A 35 1.17 -8.86 7.58
CA TYR A 35 0.05 -9.79 7.77
C TYR A 35 -0.65 -9.66 9.12
N GLN A 36 0.11 -9.34 10.18
CA GLN A 36 -0.40 -9.19 11.55
C GLN A 36 -1.07 -7.84 11.78
N SER A 37 -0.76 -6.82 10.98
CA SER A 37 -1.39 -5.49 11.12
C SER A 37 -2.86 -5.52 10.72
N ASP A 38 -3.71 -4.78 11.44
CA ASP A 38 -5.14 -4.66 11.15
C ASP A 38 -5.45 -3.55 10.15
N LEU A 39 -4.58 -2.56 10.04
CA LEU A 39 -4.61 -1.50 9.04
C LEU A 39 -3.21 -0.91 8.82
N VAL A 40 -3.01 -0.20 7.72
CA VAL A 40 -1.83 0.64 7.49
C VAL A 40 -2.20 2.12 7.49
N ILE A 41 -1.36 2.95 8.11
CA ILE A 41 -1.46 4.41 8.05
C ILE A 41 -0.29 4.91 7.20
N THR A 42 -0.60 5.62 6.13
CA THR A 42 0.41 6.10 5.18
C THR A 42 -0.02 7.40 4.50
N ASP A 43 0.82 7.94 3.63
CA ASP A 43 0.53 9.13 2.82
C ASP A 43 0.32 8.77 1.33
N TRP A 44 1.24 9.15 0.45
CA TRP A 44 1.23 8.89 -1.00
C TRP A 44 2.11 7.68 -1.38
N SER A 45 2.24 6.71 -0.50
CA SER A 45 3.06 5.52 -0.72
C SER A 45 2.25 4.38 -1.33
N SER A 46 2.85 3.63 -2.24
CA SER A 46 2.28 2.39 -2.81
C SER A 46 2.02 1.31 -1.76
N ILE A 47 2.62 1.44 -0.58
CA ILE A 47 2.44 0.48 0.53
C ILE A 47 0.97 0.25 0.89
N ALA A 48 0.10 1.25 0.70
CA ALA A 48 -1.33 1.10 0.94
C ALA A 48 -1.96 0.06 0.01
N MET A 49 -1.65 0.13 -1.30
CA MET A 49 -2.15 -0.86 -2.26
C MET A 49 -1.55 -2.24 -2.00
N GLU A 50 -0.23 -2.31 -1.77
CA GLU A 50 0.46 -3.57 -1.47
C GLU A 50 -0.14 -4.23 -0.23
N PHE A 51 -0.34 -3.47 0.86
CA PHE A 51 -0.97 -3.94 2.08
C PHE A 51 -2.41 -4.39 1.84
N SER A 52 -3.25 -3.52 1.29
CA SER A 52 -4.68 -3.80 1.13
C SER A 52 -4.95 -4.95 0.16
N PHE A 53 -4.21 -5.05 -0.95
CA PHE A 53 -4.38 -6.15 -1.90
C PHE A 53 -3.87 -7.49 -1.39
N THR A 54 -2.84 -7.46 -0.51
CA THR A 54 -2.29 -8.69 0.07
C THR A 54 -3.13 -9.20 1.25
N THR A 55 -3.71 -8.29 2.05
CA THR A 55 -4.38 -8.64 3.31
C THR A 55 -5.89 -8.51 3.27
N CYS A 56 -6.45 -7.83 2.27
CA CYS A 56 -7.85 -7.37 2.20
C CYS A 56 -8.25 -6.49 3.38
N LYS A 57 -7.30 -5.79 3.98
CA LYS A 57 -7.51 -4.91 5.14
C LYS A 57 -7.46 -3.42 4.73
N PRO A 58 -8.12 -2.53 5.48
CA PRO A 58 -8.21 -1.12 5.12
C PRO A 58 -6.93 -0.33 5.34
N SER A 59 -6.83 0.81 4.65
CA SER A 59 -5.76 1.79 4.78
C SER A 59 -6.30 3.14 5.27
N LEU A 60 -5.55 3.83 6.14
CA LEU A 60 -5.78 5.23 6.48
C LEU A 60 -4.76 6.10 5.75
N PHE A 61 -5.22 7.03 4.96
CA PHE A 61 -4.39 7.94 4.18
C PHE A 61 -4.30 9.31 4.84
N ILE A 62 -3.07 9.79 5.04
CA ILE A 62 -2.83 11.17 5.48
C ILE A 62 -2.54 12.02 4.25
N ASN A 63 -3.37 13.03 4.01
CA ASN A 63 -3.24 13.92 2.85
C ASN A 63 -2.13 14.95 3.09
N THR A 64 -0.87 14.50 3.02
CA THR A 64 0.30 15.37 2.91
C THR A 64 0.32 16.04 1.53
N PRO A 65 1.16 17.07 1.28
CA PRO A 65 1.35 17.57 -0.07
C PRO A 65 1.73 16.45 -1.04
N MET A 66 1.00 16.34 -2.15
CA MET A 66 1.17 15.26 -3.11
C MET A 66 2.59 15.29 -3.68
N LYS A 67 3.25 14.13 -3.70
CA LYS A 67 4.56 13.97 -4.31
C LYS A 67 4.42 13.79 -5.82
N VAL A 68 4.72 14.82 -6.57
CA VAL A 68 4.70 14.79 -8.04
C VAL A 68 6.07 14.34 -8.55
N MET A 69 6.17 13.15 -9.13
CA MET A 69 7.40 12.61 -9.71
C MET A 69 7.58 13.01 -11.17
N ASN A 70 6.48 13.07 -11.93
CA ASN A 70 6.47 13.53 -13.31
C ASN A 70 5.71 14.86 -13.38
N PRO A 71 6.38 16.01 -13.65
CA PRO A 71 5.70 17.31 -13.72
C PRO A 71 4.65 17.38 -14.83
N ASN A 72 4.78 16.54 -15.86
CA ASN A 72 3.88 16.51 -17.02
C ASN A 72 2.81 15.41 -16.91
N TYR A 73 2.57 14.85 -15.73
CA TYR A 73 1.62 13.75 -15.58
C TYR A 73 0.19 14.11 -16.03
N GLN A 74 -0.20 15.38 -15.93
CA GLN A 74 -1.52 15.87 -16.36
C GLN A 74 -1.73 15.77 -17.87
N GLU A 75 -0.65 15.81 -18.68
CA GLU A 75 -0.72 15.67 -20.14
C GLU A 75 -1.16 14.28 -20.59
N LEU A 76 -1.00 13.28 -19.71
CA LEU A 76 -1.41 11.90 -19.98
C LEU A 76 -2.92 11.70 -19.96
N ASN A 77 -3.71 12.63 -19.39
CA ASN A 77 -5.16 12.50 -19.17
C ASN A 77 -5.55 11.16 -18.51
N LEU A 78 -4.69 10.63 -17.66
CA LEU A 78 -4.91 9.40 -16.91
C LEU A 78 -4.89 9.72 -15.41
N GLU A 79 -5.90 9.28 -14.71
CA GLU A 79 -5.88 9.31 -13.25
C GLU A 79 -4.98 8.19 -12.74
N PRO A 80 -3.96 8.49 -11.91
CA PRO A 80 -3.15 7.45 -11.29
C PRO A 80 -3.99 6.48 -10.46
N LEU A 81 -3.72 5.18 -10.58
CA LEU A 81 -4.48 4.14 -9.91
C LEU A 81 -4.49 4.30 -8.38
N ASP A 82 -3.38 4.73 -7.81
CA ASP A 82 -3.24 5.00 -6.38
C ASP A 82 -4.10 6.18 -5.88
N LEU A 83 -4.48 7.10 -6.76
CA LEU A 83 -5.45 8.15 -6.44
C LEU A 83 -6.88 7.63 -6.48
N SER A 84 -7.25 6.96 -7.57
CA SER A 84 -8.63 6.49 -7.80
C SER A 84 -9.07 5.40 -6.83
N LEU A 85 -8.12 4.68 -6.22
CA LEU A 85 -8.42 3.58 -5.29
C LEU A 85 -8.48 3.99 -3.81
N ARG A 86 -8.02 5.19 -3.43
CA ARG A 86 -7.93 5.57 -2.01
C ARG A 86 -9.24 5.40 -1.24
N ASP A 87 -10.35 5.85 -1.81
CA ASP A 87 -11.66 5.77 -1.16
C ASP A 87 -12.24 4.34 -1.14
N GLN A 88 -11.73 3.47 -2.02
CA GLN A 88 -12.10 2.06 -2.04
C GLN A 88 -11.28 1.23 -1.06
N LEU A 89 -10.02 1.60 -0.85
CA LEU A 89 -9.10 0.91 0.05
C LEU A 89 -9.20 1.39 1.51
N GLY A 90 -9.79 2.57 1.75
CA GLY A 90 -9.86 3.09 3.10
C GLY A 90 -10.45 4.50 3.22
N ARG A 91 -9.87 5.31 4.07
CA ARG A 91 -10.30 6.70 4.31
C ARG A 91 -9.11 7.65 4.27
N SER A 92 -9.39 8.88 3.85
CA SER A 92 -8.40 9.97 3.83
C SER A 92 -8.67 10.96 4.97
N VAL A 93 -7.59 11.45 5.60
CA VAL A 93 -7.62 12.48 6.63
C VAL A 93 -6.70 13.64 6.20
N ALA A 94 -7.19 14.86 6.31
CA ALA A 94 -6.39 16.05 6.02
C ALA A 94 -5.24 16.19 7.04
N LEU A 95 -4.08 16.65 6.59
CA LEU A 95 -2.87 16.73 7.42
C LEU A 95 -3.07 17.59 8.68
N ASP A 96 -3.77 18.71 8.55
CA ASP A 96 -4.08 19.65 9.64
C ASP A 96 -5.12 19.09 10.63
N ALA A 97 -5.91 18.11 10.20
CA ALA A 97 -6.94 17.47 11.01
C ALA A 97 -6.48 16.14 11.66
N VAL A 98 -5.27 15.66 11.40
CA VAL A 98 -4.77 14.35 11.88
C VAL A 98 -4.93 14.21 13.39
N GLY A 99 -4.52 15.22 14.16
CA GLY A 99 -4.59 15.19 15.64
C GLY A 99 -5.99 15.05 16.22
N SER A 100 -7.02 15.49 15.50
CA SER A 100 -8.41 15.49 15.97
C SER A 100 -9.26 14.37 15.36
N THR A 101 -8.92 13.86 14.18
CA THR A 101 -9.81 12.95 13.43
C THR A 101 -9.22 11.58 13.15
N ALA A 102 -7.90 11.41 13.17
CA ALA A 102 -7.27 10.13 12.83
C ALA A 102 -7.70 8.98 13.74
N GLY A 103 -7.83 9.23 15.05
CA GLY A 103 -8.27 8.20 16.00
C GLY A 103 -9.68 7.69 15.69
N GLN A 104 -10.62 8.59 15.38
CA GLN A 104 -11.97 8.20 15.00
C GLN A 104 -11.97 7.49 13.63
N ALA A 105 -11.18 7.95 12.66
CA ALA A 105 -11.07 7.31 11.36
C ALA A 105 -10.52 5.86 11.48
N VAL A 106 -9.54 5.63 12.34
CA VAL A 106 -9.05 4.27 12.66
C VAL A 106 -10.16 3.42 13.26
N ALA A 107 -10.86 3.93 14.26
CA ALA A 107 -11.96 3.20 14.90
C ALA A 107 -13.05 2.81 13.91
N ASP A 108 -13.45 3.72 13.01
CA ASP A 108 -14.45 3.46 11.98
C ASP A 108 -13.98 2.40 10.96
N LEU A 109 -12.70 2.46 10.55
CA LEU A 109 -12.12 1.48 9.62
C LEU A 109 -12.08 0.08 10.23
N LEU A 110 -11.70 -0.03 11.49
CA LEU A 110 -11.67 -1.31 12.21
C LEU A 110 -13.08 -1.86 12.48
N ALA A 111 -14.05 -0.99 12.75
CA ALA A 111 -15.44 -1.38 12.93
C ALA A 111 -16.07 -1.97 11.66
N ASP A 112 -15.65 -1.51 10.46
CA ASP A 112 -16.12 -2.02 9.15
C ASP A 112 -15.09 -2.97 8.50
N ALA A 113 -14.23 -3.62 9.26
CA ALA A 113 -13.17 -4.48 8.72
C ALA A 113 -13.70 -5.57 7.77
N ALA A 114 -14.81 -6.19 8.11
CA ALA A 114 -15.45 -7.21 7.26
C ALA A 114 -15.97 -6.64 5.94
N GLY A 115 -16.55 -5.43 5.96
CA GLY A 115 -16.99 -4.73 4.75
C GLY A 115 -15.81 -4.38 3.83
N TYR A 116 -14.70 -3.93 4.40
CA TYR A 116 -13.46 -3.71 3.65
C TYR A 116 -12.90 -5.00 3.07
N GLN A 117 -12.87 -6.07 3.83
CA GLN A 117 -12.39 -7.37 3.36
C GLN A 117 -13.16 -7.84 2.11
N GLU A 118 -14.48 -7.71 2.12
CA GLU A 118 -15.32 -8.08 0.96
C GLU A 118 -15.06 -7.16 -0.24
N ARG A 119 -15.05 -5.83 -0.05
CA ARG A 119 -14.86 -4.84 -1.12
C ARG A 119 -13.48 -4.97 -1.75
N ILE A 120 -12.42 -5.01 -0.92
CA ILE A 120 -11.04 -5.11 -1.40
C ILE A 120 -10.82 -6.46 -2.09
N GLY A 121 -11.36 -7.55 -1.54
CA GLY A 121 -11.28 -8.86 -2.17
C GLY A 121 -11.87 -8.88 -3.59
N LYS A 122 -13.03 -8.27 -3.81
CA LYS A 122 -13.60 -8.10 -5.16
C LYS A 122 -12.71 -7.25 -6.06
N LEU A 123 -12.22 -6.12 -5.55
CA LEU A 123 -11.36 -5.19 -6.27
C LEU A 123 -10.06 -5.84 -6.75
N VAL A 124 -9.46 -6.72 -5.93
CA VAL A 124 -8.25 -7.49 -6.29
C VAL A 124 -8.51 -8.33 -7.55
N TYR A 125 -9.62 -9.07 -7.59
CA TYR A 125 -9.95 -9.90 -8.76
C TYR A 125 -10.28 -9.06 -10.01
N GLU A 126 -10.86 -7.89 -9.84
CA GLU A 126 -11.18 -6.98 -10.95
C GLU A 126 -9.92 -6.33 -11.55
N LEU A 127 -8.97 -5.92 -10.71
CA LEU A 127 -7.80 -5.17 -11.13
C LEU A 127 -6.57 -6.04 -11.42
N MET A 128 -6.49 -7.25 -10.86
CA MET A 128 -5.35 -8.15 -11.03
C MET A 128 -5.72 -9.35 -11.87
N PRO A 129 -5.66 -9.26 -13.22
CA PRO A 129 -5.86 -10.41 -14.07
C PRO A 129 -4.84 -11.51 -13.71
N ASN A 130 -5.32 -12.75 -13.71
CA ASN A 130 -4.52 -13.94 -13.36
C ASN A 130 -4.03 -13.98 -11.90
N PHE A 131 -4.75 -13.35 -10.97
CA PHE A 131 -4.43 -13.40 -9.55
C PHE A 131 -4.18 -14.84 -9.08
N GLY A 132 -3.07 -15.07 -8.39
CA GLY A 132 -2.61 -16.40 -7.98
C GLY A 132 -1.95 -17.25 -9.06
N HIS A 133 -2.09 -16.90 -10.36
CA HIS A 133 -1.56 -17.65 -11.51
C HIS A 133 -0.60 -16.83 -12.39
N SER A 134 -0.31 -15.60 -12.02
CA SER A 134 0.49 -14.66 -12.83
C SER A 134 1.86 -15.20 -13.20
N GLY A 135 2.53 -15.91 -12.29
CA GLY A 135 3.83 -16.54 -12.53
C GLY A 135 3.77 -17.64 -13.59
N GLU A 136 2.76 -18.50 -13.54
CA GLU A 136 2.56 -19.58 -14.52
C GLU A 136 2.26 -19.01 -15.92
N ILE A 137 1.32 -18.06 -15.98
CA ILE A 137 0.89 -17.47 -17.26
C ILE A 137 2.01 -16.62 -17.86
N GLY A 138 2.69 -15.80 -17.06
CA GLY A 138 3.84 -15.02 -17.49
C GLY A 138 5.00 -15.89 -17.95
N GLY A 139 5.28 -16.99 -17.26
CA GLY A 139 6.29 -17.97 -17.67
C GLY A 139 5.97 -18.62 -19.01
N LYS A 140 4.73 -19.06 -19.25
CA LYS A 140 4.27 -19.60 -20.54
C LYS A 140 4.43 -18.57 -21.68
N TYR A 141 4.04 -17.32 -21.42
CA TYR A 141 4.17 -16.23 -22.38
C TYR A 141 5.64 -15.99 -22.79
N LEU A 142 6.54 -15.93 -21.81
CA LEU A 142 7.97 -15.73 -22.05
C LEU A 142 8.58 -16.88 -22.86
N LEU A 143 8.24 -18.12 -22.53
CA LEU A 143 8.71 -19.30 -23.27
C LEU A 143 8.22 -19.29 -24.72
N HIS A 144 6.94 -18.98 -24.94
CA HIS A 144 6.37 -18.88 -26.29
C HIS A 144 7.05 -17.79 -27.11
N SER A 145 7.20 -16.58 -26.55
CA SER A 145 7.88 -15.46 -27.22
C SER A 145 9.35 -15.77 -27.56
N LEU A 146 10.04 -16.53 -26.71
CA LEU A 146 11.41 -16.98 -26.97
C LEU A 146 11.46 -17.98 -28.12
N GLN A 147 10.54 -18.95 -28.16
CA GLN A 147 10.44 -19.93 -29.22
C GLN A 147 10.20 -19.28 -30.62
N GLU A 148 9.27 -18.32 -30.68
CA GLU A 148 9.00 -17.53 -31.88
C GLU A 148 10.26 -16.78 -32.36
N LYS A 149 10.99 -16.12 -31.46
CA LYS A 149 12.23 -15.41 -31.79
C LYS A 149 13.32 -16.34 -32.29
N ILE A 150 13.41 -17.56 -31.79
CA ILE A 150 14.39 -18.55 -32.24
C ILE A 150 14.04 -19.06 -33.64
N GLN A 151 12.75 -19.28 -33.91
CA GLN A 151 12.28 -19.71 -35.25
C GLN A 151 12.54 -18.62 -36.29
N ASN A 152 12.15 -17.37 -36.00
CA ASN A 152 12.34 -16.24 -36.92
C ASN A 152 13.81 -15.85 -37.19
N ARG A 153 14.78 -16.41 -36.44
CA ARG A 153 16.21 -16.21 -36.71
C ARG A 153 16.82 -17.29 -37.59
N LYS A 154 16.08 -18.35 -37.90
CA LYS A 154 16.56 -19.45 -38.73
C LYS A 154 16.12 -19.30 -40.20
N ASP A 155 15.19 -18.38 -40.44
CA ASP A 155 14.77 -17.90 -41.76
C ASP A 155 15.52 -16.62 -42.13
#